data_6be17760ab70e26bd076147c489e7f13
#
_entry.id   6be17760ab70e26bd076147c489e7f13
#
_cell.length_a   1.000
_cell.length_b   1.000
_cell.length_c   1.000
_cell.angle_alpha   90.00
_cell.angle_beta   90.00
_cell.angle_gamma   90.00
#
_symmetry.space_group_name_H-M   'P 1'
#
loop_
_entity.id
_entity.type
_entity.pdbx_description
1 polymer ?
#
loop_
_entity_poly.entity_id
_entity_poly.type
_entity_poly.pdbx_seq_one_letter_code
_entity_poly.pdbx_strand_id
1 'polypeptide(L)'
;MTNQQLETFLFQYTESEQRHLREQPPQLSPRYRNIPKVVYNGREMYQFNFGSLLKNRSVCVNKESRFTVIPEHIHSVIEFLYVYSGHCTQIINGQSIQMAQGDICMLDTHVPHSIQPLGKNDIVITIEMKKEYLTQGFLQRLGNNGIINGFLINALSSDAAHDQYLLFHNRKETPIHSVIQSILCEYYAPQICSDKMIDAYMIVLFCEILRQNHSQSFSPKAKSQWKIVDILDYLEANYLTVTLQSTADHFGFHPNYLSAFIKKETGRTFKELVILQKMCQACFYLTNTDFPIYEIAQKVGYDNLGFFYRKFTELYHMTPVSYTHLRAHETLSDL
;
A
#
# COMPACT_ATOMS: atom_id res chain seq x y z
N MET A 1 12.87 2.73 23.14
CA MET A 1 12.18 3.75 23.97
C MET A 1 10.85 3.21 24.44
N THR A 2 10.24 3.77 25.50
CA THR A 2 8.86 3.41 25.93
C THR A 2 7.83 4.20 25.12
N ASN A 3 6.57 3.74 25.11
CA ASN A 3 5.49 4.47 24.40
C ASN A 3 5.30 5.90 24.96
N GLN A 4 5.47 6.10 26.29
CA GLN A 4 5.38 7.42 26.89
C GLN A 4 6.52 8.35 26.44
N GLN A 5 7.73 7.83 26.28
CA GLN A 5 8.85 8.56 25.71
C GLN A 5 8.62 8.90 24.24
N LEU A 6 8.05 7.97 23.48
CA LEU A 6 7.67 8.19 22.08
C LEU A 6 6.65 9.31 21.96
N GLU A 7 5.58 9.29 22.76
CA GLU A 7 4.58 10.36 22.80
C GLU A 7 5.23 11.71 23.05
N THR A 8 6.07 11.80 24.08
CA THR A 8 6.78 13.04 24.40
C THR A 8 7.63 13.51 23.22
N PHE A 9 8.36 12.60 22.58
CA PHE A 9 9.21 12.88 21.41
C PHE A 9 8.39 13.37 20.21
N LEU A 10 7.28 12.72 19.87
CA LEU A 10 6.47 13.08 18.71
C LEU A 10 5.81 14.46 18.85
N PHE A 11 5.39 14.83 20.07
CA PHE A 11 4.75 16.13 20.32
C PHE A 11 5.74 17.26 20.52
N GLN A 12 7.02 17.00 20.79
CA GLN A 12 8.04 18.05 20.82
C GLN A 12 8.11 18.77 19.46
N TYR A 13 8.31 20.07 19.52
CA TYR A 13 8.56 20.86 18.32
C TYR A 13 9.98 20.70 17.84
N THR A 14 10.15 20.36 16.58
CA THR A 14 11.44 20.44 15.90
C THR A 14 11.85 21.91 15.70
N GLU A 15 13.13 22.16 15.43
CA GLU A 15 13.60 23.51 15.07
C GLU A 15 12.87 24.08 13.84
N SER A 16 12.56 23.21 12.87
CA SER A 16 11.78 23.57 11.69
C SER A 16 10.37 24.01 12.07
N GLU A 17 9.67 23.26 12.91
CA GLU A 17 8.34 23.57 13.39
C GLU A 17 8.30 24.88 14.23
N GLN A 18 9.32 25.09 15.07
CA GLN A 18 9.45 26.36 15.83
C GLN A 18 9.63 27.57 14.93
N ARG A 19 10.32 27.42 13.79
CA ARG A 19 10.48 28.46 12.78
C ARG A 19 9.15 28.72 12.10
N HIS A 20 8.44 27.68 11.63
CA HIS A 20 7.16 27.81 10.94
C HIS A 20 6.05 28.41 11.81
N LEU A 21 6.09 28.16 13.13
CA LEU A 21 5.17 28.81 14.07
C LEU A 21 5.27 30.36 14.09
N ARG A 22 6.46 30.89 13.76
CA ARG A 22 6.68 32.34 13.71
C ARG A 22 6.30 32.96 12.37
N GLU A 23 6.16 32.13 11.34
CA GLU A 23 5.83 32.54 9.97
C GLU A 23 4.30 32.47 9.77
N GLN A 24 3.64 33.61 9.67
CA GLN A 24 2.20 33.71 9.40
C GLN A 24 1.97 34.56 8.16
N PRO A 25 1.21 34.12 7.13
CA PRO A 25 0.62 32.78 6.98
C PRO A 25 1.67 31.69 6.75
N PRO A 26 1.28 30.40 6.87
CA PRO A 26 2.20 29.29 6.66
C PRO A 26 2.92 29.38 5.32
N GLN A 27 4.24 29.37 5.35
CA GLN A 27 5.07 29.46 4.15
C GLN A 27 5.67 28.11 3.78
N LEU A 28 6.07 28.00 2.52
CA LEU A 28 6.81 26.82 2.05
C LEU A 28 8.18 26.75 2.74
N SER A 29 8.49 25.63 3.35
CA SER A 29 9.76 25.43 4.05
C SER A 29 10.95 25.68 3.12
N PRO A 30 12.00 26.40 3.59
CA PRO A 30 13.22 26.64 2.83
C PRO A 30 13.91 25.35 2.33
N ARG A 31 13.67 24.21 2.97
CA ARG A 31 14.22 22.90 2.57
C ARG A 31 13.83 22.50 1.15
N TYR A 32 12.68 22.98 0.66
CA TYR A 32 12.19 22.65 -0.69
C TYR A 32 12.89 23.42 -1.80
N ARG A 33 13.67 24.48 -1.50
CA ARG A 33 14.35 25.30 -2.52
C ARG A 33 15.32 24.52 -3.40
N ASN A 34 15.93 23.48 -2.86
CA ASN A 34 16.94 22.65 -3.54
C ASN A 34 16.38 21.31 -4.03
N ILE A 35 15.07 21.08 -3.86
CA ILE A 35 14.43 19.86 -4.37
C ILE A 35 14.11 20.08 -5.85
N PRO A 36 14.52 19.15 -6.74
CA PRO A 36 14.26 19.28 -8.16
C PRO A 36 12.74 19.24 -8.42
N LYS A 37 12.34 19.95 -9.47
CA LYS A 37 10.99 19.89 -10.01
C LYS A 37 11.00 19.20 -11.35
N VAL A 38 9.92 18.52 -11.66
CA VAL A 38 9.68 17.80 -12.91
C VAL A 38 8.33 18.17 -13.49
N VAL A 39 8.18 18.04 -14.79
CA VAL A 39 6.88 18.14 -15.43
C VAL A 39 6.26 16.75 -15.48
N TYR A 40 5.18 16.56 -14.76
CA TYR A 40 4.41 15.33 -14.72
C TYR A 40 2.95 15.61 -15.06
N ASN A 41 2.40 14.89 -16.03
CA ASN A 41 1.03 15.11 -16.55
C ASN A 41 0.75 16.59 -16.92
N GLY A 42 1.76 17.28 -17.49
CA GLY A 42 1.64 18.68 -17.94
C GLY A 42 1.69 19.73 -16.82
N ARG A 43 2.01 19.35 -15.59
CA ARG A 43 2.16 20.25 -14.43
C ARG A 43 3.55 20.14 -13.82
N GLU A 44 4.12 21.28 -13.41
CA GLU A 44 5.38 21.32 -12.67
C GLU A 44 5.12 20.98 -11.20
N MET A 45 5.84 19.97 -10.67
CA MET A 45 5.77 19.57 -9.27
C MET A 45 7.11 19.11 -8.73
N TYR A 46 7.26 19.06 -7.42
CA TYR A 46 8.50 18.59 -6.81
C TYR A 46 8.68 17.08 -7.00
N GLN A 47 9.94 16.67 -7.17
CA GLN A 47 10.30 15.24 -7.14
C GLN A 47 11.09 14.94 -5.88
N PHE A 48 10.45 14.29 -4.90
CA PHE A 48 11.13 13.89 -3.68
C PHE A 48 11.94 12.63 -3.91
N ASN A 49 13.19 12.66 -3.42
CA ASN A 49 14.12 11.56 -3.58
C ASN A 49 14.50 10.99 -2.20
N PHE A 50 14.07 9.78 -1.93
CA PHE A 50 14.36 9.03 -0.70
C PHE A 50 15.62 8.15 -0.80
N GLY A 51 16.33 8.18 -1.94
CA GLY A 51 17.45 7.28 -2.22
C GLY A 51 18.57 7.32 -1.17
N SER A 52 18.90 8.51 -0.63
CA SER A 52 19.89 8.63 0.45
C SER A 52 19.41 8.06 1.78
N LEU A 53 18.14 8.27 2.13
CA LEU A 53 17.53 7.78 3.37
C LEU A 53 17.32 6.26 3.35
N LEU A 54 17.00 5.72 2.18
CA LEU A 54 16.79 4.30 1.96
C LEU A 54 18.05 3.54 1.50
N LYS A 55 19.24 4.18 1.46
CA LYS A 55 20.46 3.53 0.93
C LYS A 55 20.78 2.20 1.61
N ASN A 56 20.68 2.16 2.94
CA ASN A 56 21.01 1.00 3.77
C ASN A 56 19.79 0.46 4.55
N ARG A 57 18.60 0.90 4.22
CA ARG A 57 17.33 0.51 4.88
C ARG A 57 16.27 0.22 3.83
N SER A 58 15.39 -0.70 4.16
CA SER A 58 14.24 -1.02 3.31
C SER A 58 13.06 -0.08 3.51
N VAL A 59 12.99 0.53 4.69
CA VAL A 59 11.93 1.45 5.13
C VAL A 59 12.54 2.73 5.67
N CYS A 60 11.93 3.86 5.39
CA CYS A 60 12.20 5.15 6.02
C CYS A 60 10.93 5.62 6.73
N VAL A 61 11.09 6.21 7.93
CA VAL A 61 9.95 6.72 8.69
C VAL A 61 10.18 8.21 8.95
N ASN A 62 9.17 9.03 8.62
CA ASN A 62 9.20 10.46 8.87
C ASN A 62 7.99 10.89 9.70
N LYS A 63 8.20 11.88 10.55
CA LYS A 63 7.15 12.70 11.14
C LYS A 63 6.99 13.95 10.29
N GLU A 64 5.81 14.16 9.74
CA GLU A 64 5.54 15.34 8.92
C GLU A 64 5.62 16.65 9.73
N SER A 65 6.18 17.68 9.11
CA SER A 65 6.38 18.97 9.75
C SER A 65 5.07 19.71 9.91
N ARG A 66 4.75 20.14 11.14
CA ARG A 66 3.58 20.98 11.41
C ARG A 66 3.79 22.42 10.95
N PHE A 67 2.69 23.16 10.79
CA PHE A 67 2.64 24.62 10.55
C PHE A 67 3.21 25.06 9.19
N THR A 68 3.45 24.15 8.28
CA THR A 68 3.94 24.43 6.92
C THR A 68 3.15 23.64 5.89
N VAL A 69 3.15 24.10 4.66
CA VAL A 69 2.60 23.36 3.52
C VAL A 69 3.62 22.33 3.05
N ILE A 70 3.20 21.10 2.85
CA ILE A 70 3.98 20.13 2.08
C ILE A 70 3.50 20.26 0.63
N PRO A 71 4.35 20.76 -0.27
CA PRO A 71 3.94 21.12 -1.63
C PRO A 71 3.57 19.88 -2.45
N GLU A 72 2.85 20.10 -3.55
CA GLU A 72 2.53 19.01 -4.49
C GLU A 72 3.82 18.39 -5.02
N HIS A 73 3.92 17.08 -4.86
CA HIS A 73 5.12 16.33 -5.22
C HIS A 73 4.78 14.90 -5.66
N ILE A 74 5.77 14.26 -6.28
CA ILE A 74 5.80 12.83 -6.58
C ILE A 74 7.08 12.22 -6.04
N HIS A 75 7.06 10.91 -5.85
CA HIS A 75 8.24 10.11 -5.49
C HIS A 75 8.17 8.72 -6.11
N SER A 76 9.32 8.02 -6.18
CA SER A 76 9.44 6.68 -6.77
C SER A 76 9.31 5.54 -5.75
N VAL A 77 8.91 5.85 -4.53
CA VAL A 77 8.70 4.90 -3.44
C VAL A 77 7.21 4.70 -3.19
N ILE A 78 6.83 3.63 -2.51
CA ILE A 78 5.47 3.47 -1.98
C ILE A 78 5.42 4.17 -0.64
N GLU A 79 4.45 5.04 -0.43
CA GLU A 79 4.24 5.75 0.82
C GLU A 79 3.03 5.18 1.58
N PHE A 80 3.23 5.00 2.85
CA PHE A 80 2.20 4.67 3.81
C PHE A 80 2.07 5.83 4.80
N LEU A 81 0.96 6.55 4.72
CA LEU A 81 0.68 7.68 5.61
C LEU A 81 -0.30 7.25 6.70
N TYR A 82 0.01 7.59 7.95
CA TYR A 82 -0.81 7.31 9.13
C TYR A 82 -1.06 8.57 9.93
N VAL A 83 -2.31 8.87 10.23
CA VAL A 83 -2.68 9.97 11.15
C VAL A 83 -2.57 9.47 12.59
N TYR A 84 -1.42 9.71 13.21
CA TYR A 84 -1.12 9.28 14.58
C TYR A 84 -1.95 10.02 15.62
N SER A 85 -2.16 11.33 15.43
CA SER A 85 -2.99 12.19 16.28
C SER A 85 -3.62 13.30 15.46
N GLY A 86 -4.81 13.74 15.85
CA GLY A 86 -5.51 14.88 15.25
C GLY A 86 -6.10 14.57 13.88
N HIS A 87 -5.82 15.43 12.90
CA HIS A 87 -6.39 15.38 11.55
C HIS A 87 -5.33 15.68 10.50
N CYS A 88 -5.59 15.25 9.27
CA CYS A 88 -4.76 15.56 8.11
C CYS A 88 -5.66 15.83 6.90
N THR A 89 -5.40 16.92 6.20
CA THR A 89 -6.00 17.17 4.88
C THR A 89 -4.93 16.92 3.83
N GLN A 90 -5.10 15.85 3.06
CA GLN A 90 -4.24 15.50 1.95
C GLN A 90 -4.93 15.81 0.61
N ILE A 91 -4.19 16.35 -0.35
CA ILE A 91 -4.69 16.52 -1.72
C ILE A 91 -4.00 15.47 -2.58
N ILE A 92 -4.76 14.54 -3.13
CA ILE A 92 -4.26 13.44 -3.96
C ILE A 92 -4.90 13.54 -5.35
N ASN A 93 -4.10 13.58 -6.40
CA ASN A 93 -4.59 13.75 -7.77
C ASN A 93 -5.55 14.97 -7.91
N GLY A 94 -5.32 16.04 -7.14
CA GLY A 94 -6.16 17.23 -7.10
C GLY A 94 -7.45 17.10 -6.28
N GLN A 95 -7.73 15.96 -5.66
CA GLN A 95 -8.88 15.75 -4.79
C GLN A 95 -8.51 15.93 -3.32
N SER A 96 -9.29 16.71 -2.58
CA SER A 96 -9.09 16.93 -1.14
C SER A 96 -9.67 15.77 -0.34
N ILE A 97 -8.84 15.13 0.49
CA ILE A 97 -9.18 14.00 1.34
C ILE A 97 -8.96 14.40 2.79
N GLN A 98 -10.02 14.30 3.58
CA GLN A 98 -9.97 14.53 5.02
C GLN A 98 -9.70 13.22 5.74
N MET A 99 -8.67 13.19 6.56
CA MET A 99 -8.27 12.04 7.37
C MET A 99 -8.28 12.40 8.84
N ALA A 100 -8.70 11.48 9.67
CA ALA A 100 -8.72 11.61 11.13
C ALA A 100 -7.75 10.63 11.79
N GLN A 101 -7.53 10.80 13.08
CA GLN A 101 -6.68 9.90 13.87
C GLN A 101 -7.06 8.44 13.65
N GLY A 102 -6.08 7.62 13.30
CA GLY A 102 -6.23 6.19 12.99
C GLY A 102 -6.31 5.90 11.49
N ASP A 103 -6.66 6.89 10.67
CA ASP A 103 -6.76 6.70 9.22
C ASP A 103 -5.40 6.44 8.58
N ILE A 104 -5.42 5.64 7.54
CA ILE A 104 -4.25 5.25 6.75
C ILE A 104 -4.50 5.56 5.28
N CYS A 105 -3.51 6.13 4.62
CA CYS A 105 -3.46 6.27 3.17
C CYS A 105 -2.20 5.58 2.63
N MET A 106 -2.36 4.68 1.66
CA MET A 106 -1.24 4.11 0.91
C MET A 106 -1.22 4.72 -0.47
N LEU A 107 -0.08 5.30 -0.85
CA LEU A 107 0.15 5.91 -2.16
C LEU A 107 1.08 5.03 -2.98
N ASP A 108 0.69 4.79 -4.24
CA ASP A 108 1.58 4.20 -5.25
C ASP A 108 2.69 5.20 -5.63
N THR A 109 3.69 4.73 -6.33
CA THR A 109 4.74 5.58 -6.88
C THR A 109 4.17 6.59 -7.88
N HIS A 110 4.75 7.78 -7.92
CA HIS A 110 4.39 8.86 -8.86
C HIS A 110 2.96 9.42 -8.72
N VAL A 111 2.25 9.13 -7.63
CA VAL A 111 0.96 9.76 -7.32
C VAL A 111 1.19 11.21 -6.91
N PRO A 112 0.64 12.22 -7.63
CA PRO A 112 0.74 13.61 -7.21
C PRO A 112 -0.05 13.85 -5.93
N HIS A 113 0.62 14.32 -4.88
CA HIS A 113 -0.02 14.61 -3.60
C HIS A 113 0.64 15.75 -2.85
N SER A 114 -0.10 16.31 -1.89
CA SER A 114 0.35 17.38 -1.00
C SER A 114 -0.41 17.28 0.33
N ILE A 115 0.15 17.87 1.40
CA ILE A 115 -0.48 17.93 2.71
C ILE A 115 -0.67 19.39 3.10
N GLN A 116 -1.89 19.73 3.52
CA GLN A 116 -2.21 21.06 4.05
C GLN A 116 -1.52 21.28 5.40
N PRO A 117 -1.33 22.53 5.84
CA PRO A 117 -0.65 22.80 7.11
C PRO A 117 -1.29 22.04 8.28
N LEU A 118 -0.47 21.22 8.95
CA LEU A 118 -0.85 20.50 10.15
C LEU A 118 -0.88 21.44 11.36
N GLY A 119 -1.87 21.28 12.24
CA GLY A 119 -2.01 22.03 13.47
C GLY A 119 -1.14 21.49 14.62
N LYS A 120 -1.28 22.13 15.80
CA LYS A 120 -0.47 21.81 16.99
C LYS A 120 -0.57 20.35 17.43
N ASN A 121 -1.77 19.78 17.37
CA ASN A 121 -2.07 18.44 17.86
C ASN A 121 -2.07 17.38 16.74
N ASP A 122 -1.78 17.79 15.51
CA ASP A 122 -1.76 16.88 14.37
C ASP A 122 -0.37 16.26 14.23
N ILE A 123 -0.32 14.95 14.35
CA ILE A 123 0.89 14.16 14.14
C ILE A 123 0.60 13.19 13.01
N VAL A 124 1.32 13.38 11.91
CA VAL A 124 1.25 12.52 10.73
C VAL A 124 2.60 11.82 10.57
N ILE A 125 2.53 10.52 10.40
CA ILE A 125 3.70 9.64 10.18
C ILE A 125 3.62 9.13 8.76
N THR A 126 4.73 9.24 8.02
CA THR A 126 4.89 8.58 6.73
C THR A 126 5.94 7.47 6.84
N ILE A 127 5.71 6.38 6.15
CA ILE A 127 6.61 5.24 6.01
C ILE A 127 6.82 5.02 4.53
N GLU A 128 8.01 5.35 4.04
CA GLU A 128 8.39 5.17 2.65
C GLU A 128 9.10 3.83 2.48
N MET A 129 8.67 3.08 1.47
CA MET A 129 9.18 1.75 1.17
C MET A 129 9.69 1.68 -0.27
N LYS A 130 10.86 1.08 -0.46
CA LYS A 130 11.32 0.72 -1.80
C LYS A 130 10.37 -0.31 -2.43
N LYS A 131 10.22 -0.27 -3.76
CA LYS A 131 9.51 -1.32 -4.49
C LYS A 131 10.08 -2.71 -4.19
N GLU A 132 11.40 -2.83 -4.12
CA GLU A 132 12.12 -4.07 -3.87
C GLU A 132 11.85 -4.64 -2.46
N TYR A 133 11.47 -3.79 -1.50
CA TYR A 133 11.05 -4.24 -0.16
C TYR A 133 9.78 -5.07 -0.19
N LEU A 134 8.86 -4.68 -1.06
CA LEU A 134 7.58 -5.37 -1.26
C LEU A 134 7.71 -6.56 -2.24
N THR A 135 8.88 -7.20 -2.23
CA THR A 135 9.16 -8.39 -3.04
C THR A 135 8.15 -9.51 -2.79
N GLN A 136 8.23 -10.51 -3.65
CA GLN A 136 7.43 -11.73 -3.55
C GLN A 136 7.47 -12.36 -2.16
N GLY A 137 8.63 -12.34 -1.48
CA GLY A 137 8.77 -12.85 -0.12
C GLY A 137 7.93 -12.10 0.91
N PHE A 138 7.80 -10.77 0.79
CA PHE A 138 6.92 -9.97 1.64
C PHE A 138 5.45 -10.26 1.34
N LEU A 139 5.07 -10.25 0.05
CA LEU A 139 3.69 -10.53 -0.38
C LEU A 139 3.25 -11.96 -0.01
N GLN A 140 4.14 -12.95 -0.11
CA GLN A 140 3.86 -14.31 0.32
C GLN A 140 3.56 -14.44 1.82
N ARG A 141 4.25 -13.66 2.65
CA ARG A 141 4.02 -13.63 4.11
C ARG A 141 2.68 -12.99 4.47
N LEU A 142 2.15 -12.10 3.64
CA LEU A 142 0.81 -11.52 3.82
C LEU A 142 -0.32 -12.48 3.44
N GLY A 143 -0.01 -13.58 2.77
CA GLY A 143 -1.02 -14.48 2.21
C GLY A 143 -1.66 -13.91 0.93
N ASN A 144 -2.63 -14.64 0.37
CA ASN A 144 -3.31 -14.26 -0.87
C ASN A 144 -4.47 -13.26 -0.66
N ASN A 145 -4.32 -12.27 0.17
CA ASN A 145 -5.40 -11.35 0.50
C ASN A 145 -5.51 -10.21 -0.53
N GLY A 146 -6.57 -10.22 -1.31
CA GLY A 146 -6.81 -9.60 -2.62
C GLY A 146 -6.42 -8.14 -2.83
N ILE A 147 -6.85 -7.21 -1.96
CA ILE A 147 -6.78 -5.77 -2.26
C ILE A 147 -5.38 -5.20 -2.11
N ILE A 148 -4.77 -5.44 -0.96
CA ILE A 148 -3.41 -4.93 -0.68
C ILE A 148 -2.43 -5.60 -1.62
N ASN A 149 -2.55 -6.91 -1.84
CA ASN A 149 -1.71 -7.61 -2.82
C ASN A 149 -1.92 -7.06 -4.23
N GLY A 150 -3.17 -6.83 -4.65
CA GLY A 150 -3.47 -6.21 -5.95
C GLY A 150 -2.86 -4.82 -6.11
N PHE A 151 -2.95 -3.98 -5.08
CA PHE A 151 -2.33 -2.66 -5.05
C PHE A 151 -0.80 -2.76 -5.12
N LEU A 152 -0.18 -3.60 -4.28
CA LEU A 152 1.28 -3.76 -4.24
C LEU A 152 1.83 -4.36 -5.53
N ILE A 153 1.15 -5.35 -6.13
CA ILE A 153 1.52 -5.91 -7.43
C ILE A 153 1.42 -4.83 -8.52
N ASN A 154 0.39 -3.99 -8.48
CA ASN A 154 0.27 -2.88 -9.42
C ASN A 154 1.41 -1.87 -9.25
N ALA A 155 1.74 -1.52 -8.01
CA ALA A 155 2.84 -0.62 -7.69
C ALA A 155 4.23 -1.17 -8.11
N LEU A 156 4.37 -2.50 -8.15
CA LEU A 156 5.59 -3.17 -8.61
C LEU A 156 5.68 -3.30 -10.14
N SER A 157 4.55 -3.21 -10.86
CA SER A 157 4.52 -3.34 -12.33
C SER A 157 5.10 -2.11 -13.00
N SER A 158 6.00 -2.30 -13.98
CA SER A 158 6.55 -1.21 -14.79
C SER A 158 5.55 -0.61 -15.78
N ASP A 159 4.48 -1.36 -16.11
CA ASP A 159 3.50 -0.98 -17.14
C ASP A 159 2.23 -0.36 -16.53
N ALA A 160 2.19 -0.15 -15.21
CA ALA A 160 1.06 0.45 -14.52
C ALA A 160 1.07 1.99 -14.61
N ALA A 161 -0.11 2.58 -14.53
CA ALA A 161 -0.27 4.04 -14.55
C ALA A 161 0.29 4.74 -13.29
N HIS A 162 0.55 4.00 -12.21
CA HIS A 162 1.08 4.49 -10.93
C HIS A 162 0.34 5.73 -10.38
N ASP A 163 -0.98 5.75 -10.47
CA ASP A 163 -1.84 6.87 -10.06
C ASP A 163 -2.79 6.50 -8.92
N GLN A 164 -2.59 5.33 -8.30
CA GLN A 164 -3.52 4.75 -7.35
C GLN A 164 -3.16 5.05 -5.91
N TYR A 165 -4.19 5.11 -5.07
CA TYR A 165 -4.05 5.13 -3.63
C TYR A 165 -5.14 4.27 -2.97
N LEU A 166 -4.88 3.81 -1.76
CA LEU A 166 -5.85 3.12 -0.90
C LEU A 166 -6.05 3.91 0.38
N LEU A 167 -7.31 4.14 0.75
CA LEU A 167 -7.68 4.83 1.98
C LEU A 167 -8.40 3.87 2.92
N PHE A 168 -7.88 3.77 4.14
CA PHE A 168 -8.45 2.93 5.20
C PHE A 168 -8.88 3.83 6.36
N HIS A 169 -10.18 3.80 6.67
CA HIS A 169 -10.72 4.51 7.82
C HIS A 169 -10.74 3.57 9.03
N ASN A 170 -9.90 3.85 10.00
CA ASN A 170 -9.75 3.02 11.19
C ASN A 170 -10.33 3.71 12.43
N ARG A 171 -10.81 2.90 13.39
CA ARG A 171 -11.22 3.42 14.69
C ARG A 171 -9.99 3.64 15.57
N LYS A 172 -10.08 4.60 16.51
CA LYS A 172 -8.97 4.98 17.41
C LYS A 172 -8.37 3.82 18.23
N GLU A 173 -9.16 2.84 18.59
CA GLU A 173 -8.75 1.72 19.45
C GLU A 173 -8.51 0.46 18.61
N THR A 174 -7.46 0.45 17.82
CA THR A 174 -7.10 -0.70 17.01
C THR A 174 -5.68 -1.16 17.31
N PRO A 175 -5.36 -2.46 17.12
CA PRO A 175 -3.99 -2.97 17.24
C PRO A 175 -2.99 -2.22 16.36
N ILE A 176 -3.44 -1.61 15.24
CA ILE A 176 -2.63 -0.83 14.30
C ILE A 176 -1.85 0.27 15.01
N HIS A 177 -2.49 1.03 15.91
CA HIS A 177 -1.81 2.09 16.65
C HIS A 177 -0.60 1.57 17.46
N SER A 178 -0.78 0.46 18.17
CA SER A 178 0.29 -0.17 18.97
C SER A 178 1.42 -0.71 18.07
N VAL A 179 1.08 -1.25 16.90
CA VAL A 179 2.08 -1.73 15.93
C VAL A 179 2.88 -0.55 15.38
N ILE A 180 2.22 0.55 15.01
CA ILE A 180 2.91 1.79 14.57
C ILE A 180 3.82 2.31 15.68
N GLN A 181 3.36 2.36 16.94
CA GLN A 181 4.23 2.74 18.07
C GLN A 181 5.47 1.86 18.17
N SER A 182 5.31 0.54 17.99
CA SER A 182 6.44 -0.40 18.01
C SER A 182 7.44 -0.11 16.89
N ILE A 183 6.97 0.13 15.66
CA ILE A 183 7.81 0.54 14.53
C ILE A 183 8.56 1.82 14.84
N LEU A 184 7.88 2.84 15.37
CA LEU A 184 8.46 4.14 15.70
C LEU A 184 9.51 4.01 16.81
N CYS A 185 9.24 3.19 17.84
CA CYS A 185 10.20 2.94 18.93
C CYS A 185 11.50 2.31 18.42
N GLU A 186 11.41 1.31 17.54
CA GLU A 186 12.59 0.67 16.93
C GLU A 186 13.31 1.61 15.96
N TYR A 187 12.59 2.46 15.24
CA TYR A 187 13.17 3.37 14.27
C TYR A 187 13.92 4.54 14.92
N TYR A 188 13.31 5.18 15.94
CA TYR A 188 13.89 6.37 16.59
C TYR A 188 14.88 6.04 17.72
N ALA A 189 14.82 4.83 18.29
CA ALA A 189 15.78 4.36 19.30
C ALA A 189 16.27 2.94 18.97
N PRO A 190 17.03 2.80 17.86
CA PRO A 190 17.41 1.49 17.35
C PRO A 190 18.29 0.72 18.33
N GLN A 191 18.03 -0.60 18.40
CA GLN A 191 18.77 -1.57 19.18
C GLN A 191 19.28 -2.69 18.25
N ILE A 192 19.88 -3.72 18.83
CA ILE A 192 20.27 -4.91 18.07
C ILE A 192 19.01 -5.52 17.39
N CYS A 193 19.11 -5.86 16.13
CA CYS A 193 18.03 -6.41 15.30
C CYS A 193 16.82 -5.47 15.03
N SER A 194 16.91 -4.16 15.29
CA SER A 194 15.80 -3.23 15.05
C SER A 194 15.27 -3.27 13.62
N ASP A 195 16.13 -3.42 12.61
CA ASP A 195 15.67 -3.52 11.22
C ASP A 195 14.81 -4.78 11.02
N LYS A 196 15.16 -5.92 11.64
CA LYS A 196 14.35 -7.16 11.58
C LYS A 196 13.05 -7.04 12.37
N MET A 197 13.07 -6.32 13.48
CA MET A 197 11.85 -6.02 14.24
C MET A 197 10.90 -5.15 13.42
N ILE A 198 11.41 -4.12 12.76
CA ILE A 198 10.61 -3.28 11.85
C ILE A 198 10.01 -4.12 10.73
N ASP A 199 10.79 -5.00 10.07
CA ASP A 199 10.28 -5.89 9.03
C ASP A 199 9.12 -6.77 9.54
N ALA A 200 9.26 -7.34 10.74
CA ALA A 200 8.21 -8.15 11.36
C ALA A 200 6.95 -7.32 11.69
N TYR A 201 7.13 -6.14 12.27
CA TYR A 201 6.02 -5.23 12.57
C TYR A 201 5.32 -4.73 11.30
N MET A 202 6.03 -4.51 10.21
CA MET A 202 5.40 -4.18 8.92
C MET A 202 4.47 -5.29 8.43
N ILE A 203 4.86 -6.57 8.57
CA ILE A 203 3.98 -7.70 8.24
C ILE A 203 2.74 -7.68 9.14
N VAL A 204 2.91 -7.52 10.46
CA VAL A 204 1.79 -7.44 11.41
C VAL A 204 0.88 -6.27 11.07
N LEU A 205 1.44 -5.09 10.72
CA LEU A 205 0.69 -3.91 10.32
C LEU A 205 -0.22 -4.20 9.12
N PHE A 206 0.32 -4.78 8.06
CA PHE A 206 -0.47 -5.14 6.88
C PHE A 206 -1.54 -6.20 7.20
N CYS A 207 -1.21 -7.19 8.03
CA CYS A 207 -2.19 -8.18 8.49
C CYS A 207 -3.33 -7.54 9.28
N GLU A 208 -3.04 -6.58 10.17
CA GLU A 208 -4.07 -5.89 10.95
C GLU A 208 -4.95 -4.99 10.08
N ILE A 209 -4.38 -4.32 9.07
CA ILE A 209 -5.15 -3.55 8.09
C ILE A 209 -6.12 -4.47 7.34
N LEU A 210 -5.66 -5.64 6.90
CA LEU A 210 -6.49 -6.64 6.23
C LEU A 210 -7.62 -7.13 7.12
N ARG A 211 -7.33 -7.52 8.37
CA ARG A 211 -8.33 -7.99 9.34
C ARG A 211 -9.43 -6.97 9.59
N GLN A 212 -9.07 -5.71 9.76
CA GLN A 212 -10.04 -4.65 10.05
C GLN A 212 -10.94 -4.35 8.85
N ASN A 213 -10.38 -4.41 7.65
CA ASN A 213 -11.19 -4.20 6.45
C ASN A 213 -12.09 -5.40 6.13
N HIS A 214 -11.65 -6.62 6.44
CA HIS A 214 -12.48 -7.81 6.32
C HIS A 214 -13.66 -7.84 7.31
N SER A 215 -13.46 -7.37 8.55
CA SER A 215 -14.51 -7.36 9.58
C SER A 215 -15.58 -6.30 9.37
N GLN A 216 -15.32 -5.24 8.58
CA GLN A 216 -16.32 -4.23 8.25
C GLN A 216 -17.34 -4.70 7.20
N SER A 217 -17.07 -5.78 6.49
CA SER A 217 -17.95 -6.37 5.46
C SER A 217 -19.14 -7.15 6.04
N PHE A 218 -19.19 -7.43 7.34
CA PHE A 218 -20.21 -8.27 7.99
C PHE A 218 -21.30 -7.51 8.77
N SER A 219 -21.51 -6.21 8.55
CA SER A 219 -22.63 -5.50 9.20
C SER A 219 -23.84 -5.40 8.24
N PRO A 220 -24.96 -6.11 8.51
CA PRO A 220 -26.12 -6.17 7.60
C PRO A 220 -26.99 -4.89 7.56
N LYS A 221 -26.54 -3.77 8.08
CA LYS A 221 -27.36 -2.54 8.19
C LYS A 221 -26.69 -1.29 7.63
N ALA A 222 -26.45 -1.28 6.30
CA ALA A 222 -26.40 -0.05 5.55
C ALA A 222 -26.70 -0.35 4.08
N LYS A 223 -27.96 -0.19 3.69
CA LYS A 223 -28.33 -0.02 2.28
C LYS A 223 -27.69 1.30 1.83
N SER A 224 -26.58 1.20 1.12
CA SER A 224 -25.98 2.09 0.13
C SER A 224 -24.46 2.25 0.33
N GLN A 225 -23.78 1.86 -0.70
CA GLN A 225 -22.36 1.92 -1.04
C GLN A 225 -21.56 0.67 -0.70
N TRP A 226 -21.70 -0.36 -1.57
CA TRP A 226 -20.67 -1.37 -1.72
C TRP A 226 -19.35 -0.68 -2.04
N LYS A 227 -18.32 -0.96 -1.24
CA LYS A 227 -16.98 -0.46 -1.51
C LYS A 227 -16.33 -1.38 -2.53
N ILE A 228 -15.35 -0.88 -3.27
CA ILE A 228 -14.54 -1.70 -4.19
C ILE A 228 -13.95 -2.92 -3.49
N VAL A 229 -13.63 -2.79 -2.21
CA VAL A 229 -13.13 -3.84 -1.31
C VAL A 229 -14.05 -5.07 -1.31
N ASP A 230 -15.35 -4.87 -1.10
CA ASP A 230 -16.32 -5.97 -1.02
C ASP A 230 -16.38 -6.76 -2.35
N ILE A 231 -16.23 -6.03 -3.46
CA ILE A 231 -16.21 -6.64 -4.80
C ILE A 231 -14.91 -7.45 -5.00
N LEU A 232 -13.77 -6.93 -4.57
CA LEU A 232 -12.49 -7.61 -4.69
C LEU A 232 -12.42 -8.85 -3.81
N ASP A 233 -12.95 -8.80 -2.59
CA ASP A 233 -13.06 -9.96 -1.68
C ASP A 233 -13.97 -11.05 -2.28
N TYR A 234 -15.08 -10.64 -2.89
CA TYR A 234 -15.96 -11.57 -3.61
C TYR A 234 -15.27 -12.22 -4.81
N LEU A 235 -14.51 -11.44 -5.59
CA LEU A 235 -13.71 -11.95 -6.71
C LEU A 235 -12.66 -12.95 -6.22
N GLU A 236 -11.98 -12.65 -5.12
CA GLU A 236 -10.99 -13.54 -4.51
C GLU A 236 -11.61 -14.86 -4.07
N ALA A 237 -12.71 -14.81 -3.34
CA ALA A 237 -13.39 -16.01 -2.86
C ALA A 237 -13.96 -16.89 -3.99
N ASN A 238 -14.27 -16.30 -5.15
CA ASN A 238 -14.97 -16.97 -6.24
C ASN A 238 -14.20 -17.01 -7.58
N TYR A 239 -12.89 -16.70 -7.58
CA TYR A 239 -12.09 -16.46 -8.79
C TYR A 239 -12.12 -17.56 -9.85
N LEU A 240 -12.42 -18.79 -9.48
CA LEU A 240 -12.51 -19.91 -10.42
C LEU A 240 -13.74 -19.83 -11.33
N THR A 241 -14.87 -19.38 -10.78
CA THR A 241 -16.19 -19.45 -11.45
C THR A 241 -16.85 -18.11 -11.67
N VAL A 242 -16.31 -17.05 -11.06
CA VAL A 242 -16.91 -15.71 -11.08
C VAL A 242 -16.97 -15.12 -12.49
N THR A 243 -18.10 -14.47 -12.81
CA THR A 243 -18.30 -13.68 -14.02
C THR A 243 -18.70 -12.25 -13.66
N LEU A 244 -18.55 -11.31 -14.60
CA LEU A 244 -19.03 -9.94 -14.39
C LEU A 244 -20.53 -9.92 -14.08
N GLN A 245 -21.31 -10.79 -14.74
CA GLN A 245 -22.75 -10.90 -14.50
C GLN A 245 -23.04 -11.41 -13.10
N SER A 246 -22.44 -12.54 -12.67
CA SER A 246 -22.67 -13.10 -11.34
C SER A 246 -22.24 -12.13 -10.22
N THR A 247 -21.19 -11.36 -10.43
CA THR A 247 -20.76 -10.32 -9.50
C THR A 247 -21.76 -9.17 -9.46
N ALA A 248 -22.22 -8.71 -10.61
CA ALA A 248 -23.21 -7.64 -10.69
C ALA A 248 -24.53 -8.06 -10.00
N ASP A 249 -24.99 -9.28 -10.22
CA ASP A 249 -26.19 -9.84 -9.59
C ASP A 249 -26.02 -9.92 -8.06
N HIS A 250 -24.86 -10.37 -7.59
CA HIS A 250 -24.55 -10.47 -6.15
C HIS A 250 -24.61 -9.12 -5.43
N PHE A 251 -24.05 -8.07 -6.05
CA PHE A 251 -24.00 -6.73 -5.46
C PHE A 251 -25.19 -5.84 -5.84
N GLY A 252 -26.12 -6.32 -6.65
CA GLY A 252 -27.28 -5.55 -7.11
C GLY A 252 -26.92 -4.42 -8.08
N PHE A 253 -25.86 -4.60 -8.88
CA PHE A 253 -25.41 -3.65 -9.90
C PHE A 253 -25.84 -4.08 -11.31
N HIS A 254 -25.95 -3.11 -12.19
CA HIS A 254 -25.95 -3.41 -13.62
C HIS A 254 -24.51 -3.72 -14.07
N PRO A 255 -24.25 -4.76 -14.90
CA PRO A 255 -22.89 -5.17 -15.29
C PRO A 255 -22.05 -4.05 -15.89
N ASN A 256 -22.62 -3.19 -16.72
CA ASN A 256 -21.91 -2.06 -17.30
C ASN A 256 -21.46 -1.05 -16.24
N TYR A 257 -22.30 -0.79 -15.24
CA TYR A 257 -21.93 0.07 -14.11
C TYR A 257 -20.81 -0.55 -13.30
N LEU A 258 -20.94 -1.83 -12.94
CA LEU A 258 -19.91 -2.56 -12.18
C LEU A 258 -18.57 -2.55 -12.93
N SER A 259 -18.56 -2.79 -14.24
CA SER A 259 -17.35 -2.77 -15.06
C SER A 259 -16.68 -1.40 -15.05
N ALA A 260 -17.46 -0.31 -15.22
CA ALA A 260 -16.94 1.05 -15.17
C ALA A 260 -16.45 1.42 -13.77
N PHE A 261 -17.18 1.02 -12.72
CA PHE A 261 -16.83 1.23 -11.33
C PHE A 261 -15.50 0.54 -10.99
N ILE A 262 -15.37 -0.76 -11.28
CA ILE A 262 -14.13 -1.51 -11.09
C ILE A 262 -12.97 -0.84 -11.82
N LYS A 263 -13.14 -0.47 -13.10
CA LYS A 263 -12.09 0.18 -13.90
C LYS A 263 -11.68 1.52 -13.31
N LYS A 264 -12.65 2.30 -12.80
CA LYS A 264 -12.40 3.59 -12.15
C LYS A 264 -11.63 3.43 -10.85
N GLU A 265 -12.04 2.50 -9.98
CA GLU A 265 -11.48 2.36 -8.62
C GLU A 265 -10.16 1.59 -8.58
N THR A 266 -9.91 0.69 -9.56
CA THR A 266 -8.72 -0.19 -9.58
C THR A 266 -7.77 0.07 -10.74
N GLY A 267 -8.17 0.88 -11.73
CA GLY A 267 -7.44 1.04 -13.00
C GLY A 267 -7.53 -0.18 -13.93
N ARG A 268 -8.06 -1.33 -13.46
CA ARG A 268 -8.10 -2.62 -14.16
C ARG A 268 -9.52 -3.01 -14.55
N THR A 269 -9.64 -3.79 -15.61
CA THR A 269 -10.89 -4.42 -15.98
C THR A 269 -11.21 -5.59 -15.04
N PHE A 270 -12.48 -5.99 -14.96
CA PHE A 270 -12.91 -7.18 -14.23
C PHE A 270 -12.10 -8.43 -14.63
N LYS A 271 -11.90 -8.64 -15.94
CA LYS A 271 -11.14 -9.77 -16.47
C LYS A 271 -9.67 -9.77 -16.03
N GLU A 272 -9.05 -8.61 -16.02
CA GLU A 272 -7.65 -8.47 -15.54
C GLU A 272 -7.54 -8.79 -14.06
N LEU A 273 -8.50 -8.39 -13.22
CA LEU A 273 -8.52 -8.72 -11.80
C LEU A 273 -8.68 -10.23 -11.57
N VAL A 274 -9.57 -10.90 -12.29
CA VAL A 274 -9.73 -12.36 -12.20
C VAL A 274 -8.47 -13.09 -12.63
N ILE A 275 -7.81 -12.65 -13.73
CA ILE A 275 -6.54 -13.23 -14.17
C ILE A 275 -5.47 -13.04 -13.11
N LEU A 276 -5.36 -11.84 -12.55
CA LEU A 276 -4.41 -11.53 -11.48
C LEU A 276 -4.61 -12.48 -10.29
N GLN A 277 -5.84 -12.66 -9.83
CA GLN A 277 -6.15 -13.55 -8.72
C GLN A 277 -5.77 -15.01 -9.01
N LYS A 278 -6.08 -15.50 -10.22
CA LYS A 278 -5.65 -16.85 -10.65
C LYS A 278 -4.13 -17.00 -10.64
N MET A 279 -3.39 -15.98 -11.08
CA MET A 279 -1.92 -16.01 -11.09
C MET A 279 -1.33 -15.91 -9.68
N CYS A 280 -1.93 -15.12 -8.78
CA CYS A 280 -1.53 -15.09 -7.36
C CYS A 280 -1.69 -16.47 -6.71
N GLN A 281 -2.81 -17.16 -6.96
CA GLN A 281 -3.02 -18.54 -6.47
C GLN A 281 -2.03 -19.53 -7.09
N ALA A 282 -1.67 -19.38 -8.36
CA ALA A 282 -0.64 -20.19 -8.99
C ALA A 282 0.71 -20.00 -8.29
N CYS A 283 1.12 -18.78 -8.00
CA CYS A 283 2.33 -18.51 -7.23
C CYS A 283 2.31 -19.19 -5.86
N PHE A 284 1.16 -19.11 -5.15
CA PHE A 284 1.01 -19.82 -3.88
C PHE A 284 1.26 -21.32 -4.00
N TYR A 285 0.65 -21.99 -4.99
CA TYR A 285 0.88 -23.42 -5.21
C TYR A 285 2.31 -23.73 -5.62
N LEU A 286 2.91 -22.94 -6.53
CA LEU A 286 4.30 -23.09 -6.96
C LEU A 286 5.32 -22.99 -5.81
N THR A 287 4.97 -22.23 -4.76
CA THR A 287 5.88 -21.99 -3.63
C THR A 287 5.60 -22.87 -2.42
N ASN A 288 4.40 -23.39 -2.24
CA ASN A 288 3.99 -24.08 -1.02
C ASN A 288 3.61 -25.55 -1.24
N THR A 289 3.68 -26.07 -2.47
CA THR A 289 3.33 -27.44 -2.79
C THR A 289 4.30 -28.03 -3.80
N ASP A 290 4.33 -29.36 -3.87
CA ASP A 290 5.09 -30.12 -4.89
C ASP A 290 4.22 -30.50 -6.09
N PHE A 291 3.08 -29.84 -6.29
CA PHE A 291 2.24 -30.14 -7.44
C PHE A 291 2.96 -29.83 -8.75
N PRO A 292 2.85 -30.71 -9.76
CA PRO A 292 3.38 -30.41 -11.07
C PRO A 292 2.65 -29.21 -11.71
N ILE A 293 3.37 -28.45 -12.53
CA ILE A 293 2.86 -27.17 -13.08
C ILE A 293 1.53 -27.34 -13.84
N TYR A 294 1.32 -28.45 -14.53
CA TYR A 294 0.07 -28.71 -15.24
C TYR A 294 -1.12 -28.85 -14.27
N GLU A 295 -0.89 -29.46 -13.10
CA GLU A 295 -1.91 -29.58 -12.07
C GLU A 295 -2.21 -28.21 -11.42
N ILE A 296 -1.16 -27.42 -11.17
CA ILE A 296 -1.33 -26.04 -10.67
C ILE A 296 -2.16 -25.23 -11.66
N ALA A 297 -1.85 -25.30 -12.97
CA ALA A 297 -2.62 -24.62 -14.00
C ALA A 297 -4.10 -25.00 -13.94
N GLN A 298 -4.42 -26.29 -13.81
CA GLN A 298 -5.81 -26.77 -13.69
C GLN A 298 -6.48 -26.27 -12.40
N LYS A 299 -5.79 -26.33 -11.25
CA LYS A 299 -6.30 -25.86 -9.95
C LYS A 299 -6.65 -24.37 -9.95
N VAL A 300 -5.95 -23.58 -10.75
CA VAL A 300 -6.26 -22.15 -10.90
C VAL A 300 -7.14 -21.84 -12.11
N GLY A 301 -7.76 -22.88 -12.70
CA GLY A 301 -8.78 -22.75 -13.74
C GLY A 301 -8.20 -22.45 -15.13
N TYR A 302 -7.09 -23.08 -15.51
CA TYR A 302 -6.55 -23.07 -16.87
C TYR A 302 -6.44 -24.50 -17.41
N ASP A 303 -7.26 -24.81 -18.41
CA ASP A 303 -7.20 -26.10 -19.12
C ASP A 303 -6.06 -26.14 -20.14
N ASN A 304 -5.64 -24.98 -20.65
CA ASN A 304 -4.56 -24.86 -21.63
C ASN A 304 -3.27 -24.40 -20.94
N LEU A 305 -2.32 -25.33 -20.82
CA LEU A 305 -1.03 -25.09 -20.17
C LEU A 305 -0.21 -23.99 -20.88
N GLY A 306 -0.22 -23.93 -22.21
CA GLY A 306 0.50 -22.90 -22.98
C GLY A 306 -0.07 -21.51 -22.74
N PHE A 307 -1.39 -21.40 -22.59
CA PHE A 307 -2.04 -20.15 -22.23
C PHE A 307 -1.69 -19.71 -20.79
N PHE A 308 -1.64 -20.67 -19.85
CA PHE A 308 -1.19 -20.44 -18.48
C PHE A 308 0.24 -19.89 -18.44
N TYR A 309 1.20 -20.57 -19.13
CA TYR A 309 2.59 -20.10 -19.19
C TYR A 309 2.69 -18.69 -19.74
N ARG A 310 1.97 -18.39 -20.84
CA ARG A 310 1.97 -17.06 -21.43
C ARG A 310 1.48 -16.01 -20.45
N LYS A 311 0.34 -16.25 -19.79
CA LYS A 311 -0.24 -15.30 -18.80
C LYS A 311 0.64 -15.13 -17.57
N PHE A 312 1.26 -16.20 -17.11
CA PHE A 312 2.20 -16.14 -16.01
C PHE A 312 3.45 -15.33 -16.37
N THR A 313 4.04 -15.57 -17.56
CA THR A 313 5.20 -14.85 -18.04
C THR A 313 4.89 -13.37 -18.35
N GLU A 314 3.71 -13.07 -18.90
CA GLU A 314 3.25 -11.67 -19.10
C GLU A 314 3.20 -10.90 -17.76
N LEU A 315 2.82 -11.55 -16.68
CA LEU A 315 2.62 -10.89 -15.39
C LEU A 315 3.91 -10.83 -14.53
N TYR A 316 4.70 -11.91 -14.53
CA TYR A 316 5.86 -12.05 -13.64
C TYR A 316 7.21 -11.97 -14.36
N HIS A 317 7.22 -11.77 -15.68
CA HIS A 317 8.41 -11.72 -16.55
C HIS A 317 9.35 -12.93 -16.46
N MET A 318 8.84 -14.05 -15.95
CA MET A 318 9.55 -15.33 -15.85
C MET A 318 8.59 -16.50 -15.99
N THR A 319 9.14 -17.66 -16.31
CA THR A 319 8.31 -18.89 -16.42
C THR A 319 7.92 -19.43 -15.04
N PRO A 320 6.83 -20.21 -14.92
CA PRO A 320 6.47 -20.89 -13.67
C PRO A 320 7.61 -21.77 -13.13
N VAL A 321 8.39 -22.43 -14.01
CA VAL A 321 9.57 -23.23 -13.63
C VAL A 321 10.66 -22.35 -13.01
N SER A 322 11.00 -21.24 -13.67
CA SER A 322 12.00 -20.31 -13.14
C SER A 322 11.58 -19.72 -11.80
N TYR A 323 10.28 -19.51 -11.61
CA TYR A 323 9.71 -19.02 -10.36
C TYR A 323 9.92 -19.99 -9.20
N THR A 324 9.76 -21.32 -9.41
CA THR A 324 10.03 -22.32 -8.37
C THR A 324 11.53 -22.44 -8.05
N HIS A 325 12.41 -22.31 -9.05
CA HIS A 325 13.87 -22.41 -8.85
C HIS A 325 14.47 -21.22 -8.08
N LEU A 326 13.93 -20.02 -8.23
CA LEU A 326 14.37 -18.85 -7.42
C LEU A 326 14.25 -19.11 -5.93
N ARG A 327 13.22 -19.84 -5.49
CA ARG A 327 13.04 -20.23 -4.10
C ARG A 327 14.04 -21.27 -3.61
N ALA A 328 14.41 -22.25 -4.44
CA ALA A 328 15.39 -23.27 -4.05
C ALA A 328 16.77 -22.67 -3.78
N HIS A 329 17.11 -21.56 -4.45
CA HIS A 329 18.36 -20.83 -4.21
C HIS A 329 18.32 -19.91 -3.00
N GLU A 330 17.18 -19.27 -2.69
CA GLU A 330 17.06 -18.42 -1.49
C GLU A 330 17.11 -19.24 -0.19
N THR A 331 16.55 -20.45 -0.17
CA THR A 331 16.62 -21.33 1.01
C THR A 331 18.00 -21.98 1.22
N LEU A 332 18.86 -22.04 0.22
CA LEU A 332 20.22 -22.56 0.32
C LEU A 332 21.28 -21.49 0.61
N SER A 333 20.96 -20.21 0.44
CA SER A 333 21.86 -19.09 0.80
C SER A 333 21.69 -18.62 2.24
N ASP A 334 20.67 -19.12 2.96
CA ASP A 334 20.38 -18.79 4.36
C ASP A 334 20.80 -19.90 5.35
N LEU A 335 21.53 -20.94 4.89
CA LEU A 335 22.22 -21.96 5.68
C LEU A 335 23.74 -21.78 5.60
#